data_db1c7774a1a9a0fc0011fe1571f89a04
#
_entry.id   db1c7774a1a9a0fc0011fe1571f89a04
#
_cell.length_a   1.000
_cell.length_b   1.000
_cell.length_c   1.000
_cell.angle_alpha   90.00
_cell.angle_beta   90.00
_cell.angle_gamma   90.00
#
_symmetry.space_group_name_H-M   'P 1'
#
loop_
_entity.id
_entity.type
_entity.pdbx_description
1 polymer ?
#
loop_
_entity_poly.entity_id
_entity_poly.type
_entity_poly.pdbx_seq_one_letter_code
_entity_poly.pdbx_strand_id
1 'polypeptide(L)'
;MTLQAEAILGDTGASVRSVTGKATFTAAELQTNKTPKPAALALDGAVRYAWHPPAAQITLQPGLRWQAMVGGEPLSAKGQIDREFVIRIDDRLAHSTGEFPFALQSPRWGEWNGAVQSLRLRAGASLGDWTEADMQLRITGQREKWQQAAFQARNLRATGDATLHWSRTGGLRGTLDMQAGTGRLSWSGESPLAAAQSLWSVKAEATAKPDGNWWQNLVLRGQASSQPLKIQTKTGQTLTIGPTRLNVQPSYPARMQGEMLLTTDTLRFGNWPAPAVQARLQLRDNILHADGWLGLQGAETLRFSGSHALARTCGNAAFSLQQSLPALEKQLQPRPPALLPLNLQDGSVEARLALDWCLQPKLTFNAKGTARARDTTAGWDKARVEAAQVNLQLDSLQPLQGRLQVTAPRGQLAAGASLADLNIDLAIAPHEMTVHALDVKLLGGRLSGGPSRLPWPPQQQSLPLHVHQVDLGQLLKLFDLEGLSGSGQLDGVLPLAWRNGGLEIHDGRLASSGGGTLKYAPAQPAHDNIGLQALRNFHYKQLGADISYTSDGDYRARATLQGNNPDFYDGYPVHLRLNIGGNLPGMFRAALFSGDFSRHILQQLQTGKLQ
;
A
#
# COMPACT_ATOMS: atom_id res chain seq x y z
N MET A 1 36.41 30.73 42.96
CA MET A 1 35.34 30.41 43.93
C MET A 1 35.52 31.32 45.15
N THR A 2 34.50 32.05 45.55
CA THR A 2 34.46 32.83 46.77
C THR A 2 33.46 32.21 47.71
N LEU A 3 33.86 31.92 48.96
CA LEU A 3 33.00 31.31 49.98
C LEU A 3 32.80 32.32 51.10
N GLN A 4 31.55 32.62 51.45
CA GLN A 4 31.14 33.36 52.64
C GLN A 4 30.33 32.41 53.51
N ALA A 5 30.72 32.26 54.78
CA ALA A 5 30.01 31.39 55.70
C ALA A 5 29.92 32.02 57.09
N GLU A 6 28.78 31.84 57.75
CA GLU A 6 28.55 32.11 59.15
C GLU A 6 28.29 30.80 59.85
N ALA A 7 28.92 30.56 60.97
CA ALA A 7 28.73 29.41 61.79
C ALA A 7 28.24 29.80 63.19
N ILE A 8 27.22 29.15 63.67
CA ILE A 8 26.76 29.27 65.05
C ILE A 8 27.29 28.07 65.83
N LEU A 9 28.11 28.36 66.80
CA LEU A 9 28.68 27.33 67.65
C LEU A 9 27.76 26.95 68.81
N GLY A 10 27.84 25.71 69.32
CA GLY A 10 27.09 25.26 70.45
C GLY A 10 27.62 25.84 71.79
N ASP A 11 26.82 25.72 72.82
CA ASP A 11 27.08 26.34 74.13
C ASP A 11 28.41 25.93 74.76
N THR A 12 29.02 24.86 74.30
CA THR A 12 30.32 24.34 74.84
C THR A 12 31.49 24.70 73.87
N GLY A 13 31.24 25.39 72.77
CA GLY A 13 32.24 25.68 71.72
C GLY A 13 32.79 24.48 70.97
N ALA A 14 32.42 23.25 71.38
CA ALA A 14 32.96 22.02 70.77
C ALA A 14 32.09 21.43 69.63
N SER A 15 30.92 21.97 69.39
CA SER A 15 30.02 21.53 68.29
C SER A 15 29.49 22.68 67.51
N VAL A 16 29.36 22.51 66.20
CA VAL A 16 28.73 23.48 65.33
C VAL A 16 27.22 23.19 65.27
N ARG A 17 26.36 24.13 65.71
CA ARG A 17 24.90 24.00 65.65
C ARG A 17 24.34 24.25 64.27
N SER A 18 24.89 25.22 63.53
CA SER A 18 24.48 25.49 62.17
C SER A 18 25.58 26.24 61.38
N VAL A 19 25.59 26.05 60.08
CA VAL A 19 26.38 26.80 59.16
C VAL A 19 25.47 27.31 58.02
N THR A 20 25.49 28.61 57.79
CA THR A 20 24.82 29.22 56.66
C THR A 20 25.80 30.03 55.82
N GLY A 21 25.59 30.10 54.51
CA GLY A 21 26.48 30.85 53.68
C GLY A 21 26.09 30.91 52.22
N LYS A 22 26.95 31.58 51.46
CA LYS A 22 26.85 31.73 50.02
C LYS A 22 28.19 31.41 49.38
N ALA A 23 28.14 30.54 48.36
CA ALA A 23 29.27 30.27 47.48
C ALA A 23 29.04 30.93 46.13
N THR A 24 29.99 31.70 45.64
CA THR A 24 29.94 32.30 44.30
C THR A 24 31.03 31.62 43.46
N PHE A 25 30.62 31.14 42.31
CA PHE A 25 31.48 30.48 41.35
C PHE A 25 31.64 31.42 40.13
N THR A 26 32.88 31.62 39.68
CA THR A 26 33.20 32.37 38.49
C THR A 26 33.99 31.44 37.59
N ALA A 27 33.36 30.94 36.51
CA ALA A 27 33.95 29.98 35.58
C ALA A 27 34.69 28.80 36.28
N ALA A 28 34.16 28.32 37.41
CA ALA A 28 34.77 27.22 38.15
C ALA A 28 34.50 25.89 37.47
N GLU A 29 35.54 25.11 37.21
CA GLU A 29 35.47 23.79 36.62
C GLU A 29 35.77 22.72 37.69
N LEU A 30 34.89 21.75 37.82
CA LEU A 30 35.04 20.60 38.70
C LEU A 30 35.24 19.36 37.82
N GLN A 31 36.33 18.63 38.04
CA GLN A 31 36.63 17.39 37.30
C GLN A 31 36.59 16.19 38.26
N THR A 32 36.11 15.07 37.83
CA THR A 32 36.13 13.81 38.58
C THR A 32 36.99 12.79 37.85
N ASN A 33 37.96 12.24 38.61
CA ASN A 33 38.90 11.23 38.12
C ASN A 33 38.42 9.79 38.38
N LYS A 34 37.20 9.59 38.93
CA LYS A 34 36.69 8.26 39.34
C LYS A 34 35.96 7.50 38.24
N THR A 35 35.77 8.05 37.08
CA THR A 35 35.14 7.39 35.92
C THR A 35 36.17 7.09 34.86
N PRO A 36 36.04 6.02 34.06
CA PRO A 36 36.97 5.72 32.97
C PRO A 36 37.02 6.80 31.87
N LYS A 37 36.17 7.82 31.99
CA LYS A 37 36.14 8.99 31.08
C LYS A 37 35.84 10.24 31.92
N PRO A 38 36.66 11.28 31.84
CA PRO A 38 36.51 12.48 32.67
C PRO A 38 35.15 13.15 32.41
N ALA A 39 34.42 13.42 33.48
CA ALA A 39 33.27 14.30 33.44
C ALA A 39 33.70 15.67 34.00
N ALA A 40 33.37 16.73 33.28
CA ALA A 40 33.65 18.09 33.73
C ALA A 40 32.33 18.82 33.99
N LEU A 41 32.25 19.56 35.08
CA LEU A 41 31.12 20.41 35.44
C LEU A 41 31.64 21.83 35.60
N ALA A 42 31.21 22.74 34.77
CA ALA A 42 31.50 24.18 34.89
C ALA A 42 30.29 24.88 35.55
N LEU A 43 30.56 25.76 36.49
CA LEU A 43 29.56 26.53 37.22
C LEU A 43 29.92 28.02 37.18
N ASP A 44 28.93 28.87 36.96
CA ASP A 44 29.06 30.33 37.01
C ASP A 44 27.78 30.91 37.66
N GLY A 45 27.90 31.52 38.82
CA GLY A 45 26.77 32.07 39.57
C GLY A 45 26.87 31.77 41.08
N ALA A 46 25.74 31.82 41.76
CA ALA A 46 25.70 31.73 43.20
C ALA A 46 24.84 30.56 43.72
N VAL A 47 25.31 29.96 44.83
CA VAL A 47 24.62 28.90 45.59
C VAL A 47 24.57 29.34 47.05
N ARG A 48 23.40 29.25 47.68
CA ARG A 48 23.24 29.38 49.12
C ARG A 48 23.21 28.00 49.74
N TYR A 49 23.79 27.84 50.89
CA TYR A 49 23.72 26.62 51.66
C TYR A 49 23.38 26.92 53.12
N ALA A 50 22.63 26.03 53.74
CA ALA A 50 22.30 26.04 55.15
C ALA A 50 22.41 24.62 55.68
N TRP A 51 23.14 24.44 56.76
CA TRP A 51 23.32 23.14 57.44
C TRP A 51 22.89 23.29 58.90
N HIS A 52 21.88 22.53 59.27
CA HIS A 52 21.38 22.38 60.63
C HIS A 52 21.27 20.90 60.91
N PRO A 53 22.26 20.28 61.61
CA PRO A 53 22.23 18.85 61.81
C PRO A 53 20.88 18.37 62.36
N PRO A 54 20.32 17.26 61.82
CA PRO A 54 20.86 16.41 60.76
C PRO A 54 20.51 16.87 59.32
N ALA A 55 19.91 18.03 59.15
CA ALA A 55 19.42 18.51 57.85
C ALA A 55 20.40 19.53 57.21
N ALA A 56 20.41 19.51 55.88
CA ALA A 56 21.08 20.50 55.04
C ALA A 56 20.18 20.99 53.93
N GLN A 57 20.37 22.25 53.52
CA GLN A 57 19.67 22.84 52.39
C GLN A 57 20.68 23.51 51.43
N ILE A 58 20.55 23.20 50.15
CA ILE A 58 21.34 23.83 49.09
C ILE A 58 20.34 24.53 48.15
N THR A 59 20.53 25.82 47.95
CA THR A 59 19.63 26.62 47.06
C THR A 59 20.46 27.18 45.90
N LEU A 60 20.19 26.70 44.73
CA LEU A 60 20.75 27.25 43.50
C LEU A 60 20.00 28.56 43.17
N GLN A 61 20.74 29.66 43.03
CA GLN A 61 20.16 30.97 42.86
C GLN A 61 19.83 31.26 41.37
N PRO A 62 18.82 32.08 41.09
CA PRO A 62 18.57 32.56 39.76
C PRO A 62 19.82 33.18 39.11
N GLY A 63 20.03 32.90 37.81
CA GLY A 63 21.22 33.34 37.06
C GLY A 63 22.39 32.37 37.14
N LEU A 64 22.36 31.32 38.00
CA LEU A 64 23.41 30.31 38.02
C LEU A 64 23.42 29.57 36.67
N ARG A 65 24.55 29.60 35.97
CA ARG A 65 24.81 28.87 34.73
C ARG A 65 25.62 27.62 35.05
N TRP A 66 25.30 26.54 34.38
CA TRP A 66 26.05 25.32 34.52
C TRP A 66 26.24 24.65 33.16
N GLN A 67 27.37 23.96 33.01
CA GLN A 67 27.68 23.14 31.85
C GLN A 67 28.34 21.86 32.30
N ALA A 68 27.82 20.74 31.88
CA ALA A 68 28.41 19.43 32.12
C ALA A 68 28.81 18.75 30.82
N MET A 69 29.97 18.13 30.79
CA MET A 69 30.42 17.29 29.69
C MET A 69 30.57 15.86 30.21
N VAL A 70 29.95 14.92 29.49
CA VAL A 70 30.08 13.48 29.80
C VAL A 70 31.12 12.88 28.86
N GLY A 71 32.17 12.30 29.44
CA GLY A 71 33.31 11.80 28.69
C GLY A 71 33.00 10.60 27.79
N GLY A 72 33.54 10.66 26.56
CA GLY A 72 33.61 9.57 25.61
C GLY A 72 32.64 9.60 24.43
N GLU A 73 31.52 10.28 24.55
CA GLU A 73 30.75 10.78 23.41
C GLU A 73 30.59 12.30 23.59
N PRO A 74 30.52 13.09 22.53
CA PRO A 74 30.35 14.53 22.67
C PRO A 74 28.93 14.87 23.10
N LEU A 75 28.55 14.46 24.30
CA LEU A 75 27.30 14.80 24.96
C LEU A 75 27.59 15.92 25.95
N SER A 76 27.05 17.09 25.72
CA SER A 76 27.10 18.20 26.66
C SER A 76 25.71 18.54 27.16
N ALA A 77 25.62 18.84 28.44
CA ALA A 77 24.43 19.39 29.08
C ALA A 77 24.76 20.78 29.62
N LYS A 78 23.89 21.73 29.40
CA LYS A 78 24.03 23.11 29.92
C LYS A 78 22.69 23.64 30.39
N GLY A 79 22.70 24.58 31.29
CA GLY A 79 21.46 25.21 31.74
C GLY A 79 21.72 26.49 32.52
N GLN A 80 20.65 27.23 32.73
CA GLN A 80 20.62 28.39 33.61
C GLN A 80 19.42 28.26 34.54
N ILE A 81 19.65 28.54 35.81
CA ILE A 81 18.61 28.54 36.83
C ILE A 81 17.82 29.84 36.70
N ASP A 82 16.52 29.76 36.37
CA ASP A 82 15.65 30.93 36.20
C ASP A 82 14.95 31.31 37.50
N ARG A 83 14.65 30.31 38.35
CA ARG A 83 14.04 30.43 39.65
C ARG A 83 14.82 29.59 40.64
N GLU A 84 14.72 29.93 41.94
CA GLU A 84 15.40 29.14 42.99
C GLU A 84 15.09 27.66 42.87
N PHE A 85 16.14 26.84 42.83
CA PHE A 85 16.04 25.39 42.87
C PHE A 85 16.63 24.95 44.22
N VAL A 86 15.79 24.39 45.08
CA VAL A 86 16.14 24.05 46.44
C VAL A 86 16.29 22.54 46.58
N ILE A 87 17.44 22.10 47.09
CA ILE A 87 17.72 20.71 47.50
C ILE A 87 17.74 20.68 49.00
N ARG A 88 16.84 19.91 49.61
CA ARG A 88 16.83 19.62 51.06
C ARG A 88 17.34 18.23 51.31
N ILE A 89 18.20 18.10 52.25
CA ILE A 89 18.83 16.84 52.63
C ILE A 89 18.51 16.62 54.11
N ASP A 90 17.74 15.57 54.39
CA ASP A 90 17.37 15.14 55.72
C ASP A 90 17.94 13.72 55.94
N ASP A 91 18.72 13.53 56.97
CA ASP A 91 19.30 12.24 57.36
C ASP A 91 19.69 11.31 56.19
N ARG A 92 18.70 10.67 55.57
CA ARG A 92 18.89 9.72 54.44
C ARG A 92 18.14 10.07 53.16
N LEU A 93 17.50 11.22 53.09
CA LEU A 93 16.71 11.63 51.96
C LEU A 93 17.13 13.02 51.46
N ALA A 94 17.47 13.14 50.19
CA ALA A 94 17.53 14.42 49.52
C ALA A 94 16.35 14.54 48.55
N HIS A 95 15.66 15.68 48.61
CA HIS A 95 14.58 16.00 47.70
C HIS A 95 14.70 17.43 47.22
N SER A 96 14.23 17.69 46.02
CA SER A 96 14.27 19.03 45.44
C SER A 96 12.91 19.66 45.35
N THR A 97 12.86 20.99 45.35
CA THR A 97 11.72 21.81 44.97
C THR A 97 12.16 22.87 43.96
N GLY A 98 11.32 23.11 42.97
CA GLY A 98 11.62 24.01 41.86
C GLY A 98 11.83 23.26 40.57
N GLU A 99 12.28 23.98 39.56
CA GLU A 99 12.52 23.47 38.22
C GLU A 99 14.02 23.69 37.88
N PHE A 100 14.68 22.61 37.43
CA PHE A 100 16.07 22.63 37.02
C PHE A 100 16.14 22.43 35.52
N PRO A 101 16.20 23.52 34.73
CA PRO A 101 16.22 23.45 33.29
C PRO A 101 17.59 23.00 32.76
N PHE A 102 17.56 22.25 31.66
CA PHE A 102 18.75 21.82 30.97
C PHE A 102 18.55 21.75 29.45
N ALA A 103 19.64 21.93 28.71
CA ALA A 103 19.73 21.63 27.30
C ALA A 103 20.79 20.54 27.07
N LEU A 104 20.38 19.44 26.46
CA LEU A 104 21.30 18.39 26.02
C LEU A 104 21.69 18.65 24.57
N GLN A 105 22.98 18.60 24.28
CA GLN A 105 23.50 18.72 22.93
C GLN A 105 24.31 17.49 22.55
N SER A 106 23.93 16.84 21.45
CA SER A 106 24.63 15.68 20.91
C SER A 106 24.78 15.83 19.39
N PRO A 107 25.93 15.48 18.81
CA PRO A 107 26.11 15.45 17.35
C PRO A 107 25.14 14.55 16.62
N ARG A 108 24.70 13.47 17.28
CA ARG A 108 23.76 12.50 16.70
C ARG A 108 22.33 12.97 16.76
N TRP A 109 21.91 13.62 17.85
CA TRP A 109 20.49 13.86 18.14
C TRP A 109 20.14 15.36 18.20
N GLY A 110 21.13 16.23 18.06
CA GLY A 110 20.95 17.67 18.12
C GLY A 110 20.74 18.20 19.52
N GLU A 111 20.05 19.32 19.66
CA GLU A 111 19.77 19.99 20.92
C GLU A 111 18.36 19.63 21.41
N TRP A 112 18.28 19.25 22.69
CA TRP A 112 17.05 18.92 23.40
C TRP A 112 16.97 19.74 24.67
N ASN A 113 15.90 20.48 24.86
CA ASN A 113 15.64 21.24 26.07
C ASN A 113 14.71 20.46 26.99
N GLY A 114 15.04 20.39 28.26
CA GLY A 114 14.27 19.71 29.28
C GLY A 114 14.39 20.37 30.64
N ALA A 115 13.62 19.90 31.59
CA ALA A 115 13.72 20.33 32.98
C ALA A 115 13.46 19.17 33.95
N VAL A 116 14.26 19.11 35.00
CA VAL A 116 13.95 18.26 36.16
C VAL A 116 13.00 19.02 37.04
N GLN A 117 11.77 18.52 37.21
CA GLN A 117 10.76 19.14 38.07
C GLN A 117 10.82 18.68 39.50
N SER A 118 11.27 17.43 39.71
CA SER A 118 11.53 16.91 41.06
C SER A 118 12.61 15.87 41.05
N LEU A 119 13.43 15.87 42.05
CA LEU A 119 14.47 14.86 42.31
C LEU A 119 14.32 14.36 43.71
N ARG A 120 14.28 13.06 43.92
CA ARG A 120 14.28 12.40 45.22
C ARG A 120 15.38 11.33 45.23
N LEU A 121 16.29 11.44 46.20
CA LEU A 121 17.40 10.52 46.34
C LEU A 121 17.35 9.97 47.76
N ARG A 122 17.51 8.67 47.96
CA ARG A 122 17.57 8.03 49.25
C ARG A 122 18.95 7.43 49.49
N ALA A 123 19.58 7.83 50.58
CA ALA A 123 20.86 7.28 51.00
C ALA A 123 20.68 5.94 51.70
N GLY A 124 21.71 5.08 51.65
CA GLY A 124 21.83 3.85 52.40
C GLY A 124 22.29 4.08 53.85
N ALA A 125 23.46 3.56 54.16
CA ALA A 125 24.05 3.68 55.53
C ALA A 125 24.55 5.09 55.83
N SER A 126 24.88 5.88 54.82
CA SER A 126 25.36 7.27 54.95
C SER A 126 24.88 8.14 53.79
N LEU A 127 24.95 9.45 53.96
CA LEU A 127 24.64 10.43 52.89
C LEU A 127 25.48 10.27 51.60
N GLY A 128 26.63 9.62 51.70
CA GLY A 128 27.48 9.31 50.54
C GLY A 128 27.12 8.01 49.82
N ASP A 129 26.19 7.22 50.36
CA ASP A 129 25.79 5.90 49.84
C ASP A 129 24.32 5.92 49.41
N TRP A 130 24.04 6.51 48.27
CA TRP A 130 22.70 6.62 47.74
C TRP A 130 22.21 5.26 47.24
N THR A 131 21.04 4.84 47.70
CA THR A 131 20.45 3.53 47.35
C THR A 131 19.31 3.60 46.38
N GLU A 132 18.62 4.72 46.31
CA GLU A 132 17.47 4.95 45.43
C GLU A 132 17.49 6.37 44.92
N ALA A 133 16.99 6.57 43.71
CA ALA A 133 16.78 7.88 43.08
C ALA A 133 15.48 7.88 42.30
N ASP A 134 14.62 8.86 42.56
CA ASP A 134 13.41 9.15 41.82
C ASP A 134 13.57 10.49 41.09
N MET A 135 13.26 10.51 39.83
CA MET A 135 13.39 11.71 39.01
C MET A 135 12.15 11.89 38.12
N GLN A 136 11.61 13.08 38.10
CA GLN A 136 10.58 13.49 37.19
C GLN A 136 11.17 14.51 36.21
N LEU A 137 11.03 14.23 34.91
CA LEU A 137 11.60 15.02 33.85
C LEU A 137 10.46 15.53 32.97
N ARG A 138 10.45 16.82 32.67
CA ARG A 138 9.71 17.38 31.56
C ARG A 138 10.67 17.65 30.43
N ILE A 139 10.48 16.98 29.30
CA ILE A 139 11.37 17.05 28.14
C ILE A 139 10.66 17.85 27.06
N THR A 140 11.31 18.88 26.56
CA THR A 140 10.89 19.59 25.36
C THR A 140 12.02 19.52 24.34
N GLY A 141 11.69 19.27 23.11
CA GLY A 141 12.65 19.22 22.02
C GLY A 141 12.11 19.95 20.80
N GLN A 142 12.96 20.73 20.18
CA GLN A 142 12.61 21.40 18.94
C GLN A 142 13.80 21.33 17.99
N ARG A 143 13.51 20.99 16.73
CA ARG A 143 14.50 20.99 15.65
C ARG A 143 13.90 21.54 14.37
N GLU A 144 14.53 22.52 13.78
CA GLU A 144 14.02 23.14 12.56
C GLU A 144 14.10 22.20 11.35
N LYS A 145 15.20 21.48 11.21
CA LYS A 145 15.41 20.55 10.10
C LYS A 145 16.17 19.31 10.56
N TRP A 146 15.65 18.14 10.20
CA TRP A 146 16.35 16.87 10.31
C TRP A 146 16.38 16.19 8.95
N GLN A 147 17.51 15.61 8.59
CA GLN A 147 17.70 14.91 7.32
C GLN A 147 18.52 13.65 7.54
N GLN A 148 18.03 12.53 7.01
CA GLN A 148 18.76 11.27 6.97
C GLN A 148 18.48 10.58 5.64
N ALA A 149 19.52 10.38 4.84
CA ALA A 149 19.40 9.87 3.48
C ALA A 149 18.37 10.68 2.66
N ALA A 150 17.37 10.02 2.09
CA ALA A 150 16.30 10.63 1.32
C ALA A 150 15.18 11.26 2.16
N PHE A 151 15.16 11.04 3.49
CA PHE A 151 14.15 11.59 4.38
C PHE A 151 14.53 12.97 4.89
N GLN A 152 13.58 13.87 4.91
CA GLN A 152 13.69 15.18 5.56
C GLN A 152 12.45 15.42 6.41
N ALA A 153 12.68 15.93 7.63
CA ALA A 153 11.62 16.43 8.49
C ALA A 153 11.91 17.89 8.85
N ARG A 154 10.87 18.72 8.84
CA ARG A 154 10.98 20.13 9.23
C ARG A 154 10.06 20.42 10.42
N ASN A 155 10.48 21.38 11.25
CA ASN A 155 9.74 21.82 12.42
C ASN A 155 9.36 20.65 13.33
N LEU A 156 10.34 19.80 13.66
CA LEU A 156 10.14 18.75 14.67
C LEU A 156 9.96 19.40 16.03
N ARG A 157 8.94 18.92 16.76
CA ARG A 157 8.69 19.30 18.14
C ARG A 157 8.37 18.04 18.91
N ALA A 158 8.89 17.96 20.13
CA ALA A 158 8.57 16.89 21.06
C ALA A 158 8.38 17.47 22.45
N THR A 159 7.34 17.07 23.13
CA THR A 159 7.07 17.43 24.52
C THR A 159 6.62 16.20 25.26
N GLY A 160 7.10 15.99 26.48
CA GLY A 160 6.70 14.84 27.26
C GLY A 160 7.19 14.89 28.68
N ASP A 161 6.64 13.99 29.47
CA ASP A 161 7.01 13.77 30.83
C ASP A 161 7.63 12.38 30.97
N ALA A 162 8.70 12.28 31.73
CA ALA A 162 9.36 11.03 32.06
C ALA A 162 9.51 10.88 33.58
N THR A 163 9.29 9.68 34.07
CA THR A 163 9.63 9.31 35.43
C THR A 163 10.75 8.27 35.40
N LEU A 164 11.73 8.45 36.21
CA LEU A 164 12.83 7.51 36.36
C LEU A 164 12.95 7.11 37.83
N HIS A 165 13.01 5.84 38.11
CA HIS A 165 13.32 5.26 39.39
C HIS A 165 14.56 4.38 39.23
N TRP A 166 15.59 4.67 39.99
CA TRP A 166 16.80 3.86 40.06
C TRP A 166 16.98 3.31 41.47
N SER A 167 17.34 2.06 41.57
CA SER A 167 17.78 1.51 42.83
C SER A 167 19.02 0.63 42.63
N ARG A 168 19.90 0.60 43.67
CA ARG A 168 21.14 -0.20 43.64
C ARG A 168 20.88 -1.67 43.39
N THR A 169 19.80 -2.22 43.93
CA THR A 169 19.43 -3.64 43.81
C THR A 169 18.49 -3.93 42.64
N GLY A 170 17.61 -3.01 42.30
CA GLY A 170 16.56 -3.20 41.30
C GLY A 170 16.89 -2.64 39.91
N GLY A 171 17.96 -1.84 39.79
CA GLY A 171 18.33 -1.18 38.55
C GLY A 171 17.47 0.03 38.22
N LEU A 172 17.38 0.36 36.93
CA LEU A 172 16.62 1.48 36.43
C LEU A 172 15.25 1.01 35.96
N ARG A 173 14.21 1.75 36.35
CA ARG A 173 12.85 1.67 35.77
C ARG A 173 12.40 3.08 35.44
N GLY A 174 11.70 3.24 34.32
CA GLY A 174 11.21 4.55 33.95
C GLY A 174 9.99 4.46 33.04
N THR A 175 9.24 5.55 33.00
CA THR A 175 8.13 5.74 32.07
C THR A 175 8.36 7.01 31.28
N LEU A 176 7.91 7.03 30.03
CA LEU A 176 7.93 8.18 29.14
C LEU A 176 6.53 8.32 28.52
N ASP A 177 5.95 9.49 28.63
CA ASP A 177 4.75 9.88 27.90
C ASP A 177 5.09 11.14 27.11
N MET A 178 5.17 11.00 25.79
CA MET A 178 5.68 12.04 24.90
C MET A 178 4.75 12.25 23.71
N GLN A 179 4.57 13.48 23.35
CA GLN A 179 3.97 13.89 22.07
C GLN A 179 5.05 14.44 21.16
N ALA A 180 5.12 13.92 19.95
CA ALA A 180 6.06 14.35 18.94
C ALA A 180 5.32 14.73 17.65
N GLY A 181 5.72 15.80 17.03
CA GLY A 181 5.10 16.28 15.80
C GLY A 181 6.12 16.80 14.80
N THR A 182 5.77 16.72 13.53
CA THR A 182 6.54 17.36 12.46
C THR A 182 5.61 18.29 11.67
N GLY A 183 6.10 19.47 11.28
CA GLY A 183 5.36 20.37 10.40
C GLY A 183 5.36 19.89 8.95
N ARG A 184 6.41 19.18 8.52
CA ARG A 184 6.49 18.59 7.19
C ARG A 184 7.46 17.43 7.18
N LEU A 185 7.00 16.29 6.65
CA LEU A 185 7.83 15.14 6.29
C LEU A 185 7.95 15.08 4.78
N SER A 186 9.13 14.85 4.26
CA SER A 186 9.34 14.66 2.83
C SER A 186 10.35 13.56 2.55
N TRP A 187 10.11 12.86 1.48
CA TRP A 187 11.00 11.86 0.88
C TRP A 187 11.46 12.38 -0.48
N SER A 188 12.76 12.47 -0.70
CA SER A 188 13.36 13.03 -1.91
C SER A 188 13.81 11.98 -2.94
N GLY A 189 13.27 10.76 -2.92
CA GLY A 189 13.52 9.72 -3.92
C GLY A 189 12.90 10.02 -5.29
N GLU A 190 12.97 9.08 -6.22
CA GLU A 190 12.41 9.21 -7.59
C GLU A 190 10.92 9.53 -7.60
N SER A 191 10.19 9.07 -6.59
CA SER A 191 8.79 9.44 -6.35
C SER A 191 8.68 10.21 -5.05
N PRO A 192 8.96 11.53 -5.05
CA PRO A 192 8.96 12.29 -3.82
C PRO A 192 7.57 12.37 -3.22
N LEU A 193 7.53 12.03 -1.95
CA LEU A 193 6.35 12.05 -1.11
C LEU A 193 6.50 13.18 -0.08
N ALA A 194 5.42 13.85 0.26
CA ALA A 194 5.40 14.83 1.33
C ALA A 194 4.15 14.66 2.19
N ALA A 195 4.34 14.65 3.51
CA ALA A 195 3.26 14.77 4.47
C ALA A 195 3.25 16.18 5.05
N ALA A 196 2.09 16.81 5.09
CA ALA A 196 1.97 18.19 5.56
C ALA A 196 2.24 18.30 7.06
N GLN A 197 1.75 17.37 7.86
CA GLN A 197 1.89 17.36 9.31
C GLN A 197 1.75 15.93 9.83
N SER A 198 2.56 15.57 10.83
CA SER A 198 2.37 14.33 11.58
C SER A 198 2.39 14.61 13.08
N LEU A 199 1.51 13.96 13.82
CA LEU A 199 1.46 14.02 15.27
C LEU A 199 1.47 12.59 15.82
N TRP A 200 2.38 12.35 16.75
CA TRP A 200 2.59 11.06 17.39
C TRP A 200 2.48 11.20 18.90
N SER A 201 1.83 10.24 19.53
CA SER A 201 1.87 10.04 20.97
C SER A 201 2.70 8.79 21.25
N VAL A 202 3.69 8.91 22.11
CA VAL A 202 4.62 7.81 22.46
C VAL A 202 4.54 7.57 23.96
N LYS A 203 4.19 6.35 24.34
CA LYS A 203 4.26 5.88 25.72
C LYS A 203 5.27 4.75 25.79
N ALA A 204 6.24 4.87 26.67
CA ALA A 204 7.29 3.89 26.78
C ALA A 204 7.66 3.59 28.25
N GLU A 205 8.10 2.37 28.48
CA GLU A 205 8.69 1.91 29.72
C GLU A 205 10.15 1.56 29.47
N ALA A 206 11.00 1.97 30.37
CA ALA A 206 12.43 1.68 30.34
C ALA A 206 12.80 0.82 31.54
N THR A 207 13.58 -0.22 31.31
CA THR A 207 14.14 -1.04 32.38
C THR A 207 15.61 -1.36 32.11
N ALA A 208 16.46 -1.30 33.12
CA ALA A 208 17.86 -1.73 33.02
C ALA A 208 18.31 -2.41 34.32
N LYS A 209 19.19 -3.39 34.20
CA LYS A 209 19.78 -4.07 35.34
C LYS A 209 20.75 -3.15 36.09
N PRO A 210 20.97 -3.36 37.40
CA PRO A 210 21.83 -2.51 38.24
C PRO A 210 23.33 -2.76 38.08
N ASP A 211 23.78 -3.20 36.89
CA ASP A 211 25.19 -3.39 36.61
C ASP A 211 25.86 -2.08 36.17
N GLY A 212 27.17 -1.99 36.28
CA GLY A 212 27.93 -0.75 36.03
C GLY A 212 27.77 -0.17 34.62
N ASN A 213 27.20 -0.93 33.70
CA ASN A 213 26.91 -0.54 32.32
C ASN A 213 25.40 -0.62 32.05
N TRP A 214 24.56 -0.11 32.92
CA TRP A 214 23.11 -0.16 32.84
C TRP A 214 22.55 0.28 31.49
N TRP A 215 23.20 1.23 30.82
CA TRP A 215 22.81 1.66 29.46
C TRP A 215 22.99 0.59 28.36
N GLN A 216 23.85 -0.42 28.61
CA GLN A 216 24.04 -1.56 27.71
C GLN A 216 22.91 -2.59 27.85
N ASN A 217 22.21 -2.57 28.95
CA ASN A 217 21.11 -3.48 29.29
C ASN A 217 19.75 -2.75 29.29
N LEU A 218 19.70 -1.53 28.75
CA LEU A 218 18.47 -0.75 28.67
C LEU A 218 17.49 -1.41 27.69
N VAL A 219 16.36 -1.85 28.21
CA VAL A 219 15.23 -2.36 27.42
C VAL A 219 14.14 -1.31 27.42
N LEU A 220 13.77 -0.86 26.24
CA LEU A 220 12.64 0.03 26.04
C LEU A 220 11.45 -0.77 25.50
N ARG A 221 10.30 -0.61 26.11
CA ARG A 221 9.03 -1.14 25.60
C ARG A 221 8.08 0.03 25.44
N GLY A 222 7.52 0.20 24.26
CA GLY A 222 6.70 1.37 24.03
C GLY A 222 5.63 1.15 23.00
N GLN A 223 4.65 2.01 23.08
CA GLN A 223 3.60 2.15 22.08
C GLN A 223 3.65 3.57 21.53
N ALA A 224 3.71 3.67 20.22
CA ALA A 224 3.52 4.91 19.50
C ALA A 224 2.20 4.86 18.72
N SER A 225 1.44 5.92 18.77
CA SER A 225 0.24 6.06 17.96
C SER A 225 0.28 7.37 17.19
N SER A 226 -0.16 7.35 15.95
CA SER A 226 -0.25 8.56 15.13
C SER A 226 -1.70 8.95 14.87
N GLN A 227 -1.92 10.23 14.64
CA GLN A 227 -3.12 10.71 13.96
C GLN A 227 -3.07 10.33 12.47
N PRO A 228 -4.20 10.38 11.74
CA PRO A 228 -4.19 10.11 10.31
C PRO A 228 -3.15 10.95 9.57
N LEU A 229 -2.34 10.28 8.75
CA LEU A 229 -1.27 10.90 7.98
C LEU A 229 -1.69 11.05 6.53
N LYS A 230 -1.69 12.28 6.01
CA LYS A 230 -1.95 12.58 4.60
C LYS A 230 -0.63 12.77 3.87
N ILE A 231 -0.35 11.90 2.93
CA ILE A 231 0.85 11.93 2.10
C ILE A 231 0.45 12.38 0.70
N GLN A 232 1.09 13.42 0.18
CA GLN A 232 0.88 13.90 -1.18
C GLN A 232 2.01 13.42 -2.09
N THR A 233 1.64 12.94 -3.28
CA THR A 233 2.57 12.63 -4.36
C THR A 233 2.86 13.89 -5.19
N LYS A 234 3.91 13.89 -5.99
CA LYS A 234 4.18 14.98 -6.96
C LYS A 234 3.03 15.22 -7.95
N THR A 235 2.28 14.19 -8.25
CA THR A 235 1.15 14.23 -9.19
C THR A 235 -0.14 14.75 -8.57
N GLY A 236 -0.09 15.20 -7.29
CA GLY A 236 -1.25 15.75 -6.58
C GLY A 236 -2.18 14.71 -5.96
N GLN A 237 -1.86 13.42 -6.08
CA GLN A 237 -2.64 12.37 -5.42
C GLN A 237 -2.36 12.36 -3.92
N THR A 238 -3.38 12.07 -3.14
CA THR A 238 -3.30 11.99 -1.69
C THR A 238 -3.46 10.54 -1.22
N LEU A 239 -2.43 10.02 -0.55
CA LEU A 239 -2.50 8.79 0.22
C LEU A 239 -2.85 9.17 1.66
N THR A 240 -3.94 8.65 2.18
CA THR A 240 -4.30 8.82 3.59
C THR A 240 -4.06 7.52 4.33
N ILE A 241 -3.14 7.55 5.30
CA ILE A 241 -2.94 6.46 6.26
C ILE A 241 -3.77 6.79 7.47
N GLY A 242 -4.65 5.88 7.88
CA GLY A 242 -5.48 6.04 9.08
C GLY A 242 -4.65 6.08 10.37
N PRO A 243 -5.28 6.18 11.55
CA PRO A 243 -4.58 6.12 12.82
C PRO A 243 -3.72 4.86 12.90
N THR A 244 -2.43 5.04 13.21
CA THR A 244 -1.47 3.95 13.20
C THR A 244 -0.97 3.71 14.63
N ARG A 245 -0.90 2.46 15.05
CA ARG A 245 -0.33 2.05 16.34
C ARG A 245 0.90 1.20 16.11
N LEU A 246 1.98 1.55 16.80
CA LEU A 246 3.26 0.87 16.73
C LEU A 246 3.64 0.41 18.14
N ASN A 247 3.80 -0.88 18.33
CA ASN A 247 4.39 -1.41 19.55
C ASN A 247 5.87 -1.69 19.27
N VAL A 248 6.75 -1.03 20.00
CA VAL A 248 8.18 -1.08 19.75
C VAL A 248 8.87 -1.69 20.97
N GLN A 249 9.69 -2.68 20.75
CA GLN A 249 10.56 -3.27 21.79
C GLN A 249 12.03 -3.23 21.32
N PRO A 250 12.65 -2.05 21.21
CA PRO A 250 14.06 -1.98 20.89
C PRO A 250 14.90 -2.38 22.11
N SER A 251 15.87 -3.24 21.91
CA SER A 251 16.94 -3.48 22.87
C SER A 251 18.16 -2.64 22.48
N TYR A 252 18.75 -1.93 23.44
CA TYR A 252 19.98 -1.17 23.25
C TYR A 252 21.14 -1.92 23.93
N PRO A 253 22.37 -2.04 23.35
CA PRO A 253 22.92 -1.24 22.29
C PRO A 253 23.13 -2.02 20.98
N ALA A 254 23.00 -1.35 19.89
CA ALA A 254 23.70 -1.55 18.64
C ALA A 254 23.31 -2.69 17.69
N ARG A 255 22.64 -3.72 18.09
CA ARG A 255 21.89 -4.56 17.15
C ARG A 255 20.44 -4.12 17.28
N MET A 256 19.98 -3.26 16.37
CA MET A 256 18.57 -2.93 16.29
C MET A 256 17.80 -4.22 16.00
N GLN A 257 17.51 -4.97 17.01
CA GLN A 257 16.52 -6.03 17.00
C GLN A 257 15.27 -5.41 17.59
N GLY A 258 14.20 -5.39 16.85
CA GLY A 258 12.95 -4.83 17.32
C GLY A 258 11.79 -5.56 16.69
N GLU A 259 10.71 -5.67 17.44
CA GLU A 259 9.43 -6.14 16.95
C GLU A 259 8.45 -4.98 17.00
N MET A 260 7.72 -4.78 15.89
CA MET A 260 6.77 -3.69 15.75
C MET A 260 5.47 -4.24 15.21
N LEU A 261 4.35 -3.97 15.85
CA LEU A 261 3.03 -4.24 15.31
C LEU A 261 2.49 -2.96 14.68
N LEU A 262 2.34 -2.97 13.37
CA LEU A 262 1.70 -1.91 12.61
C LEU A 262 0.23 -2.26 12.45
N THR A 263 -0.65 -1.41 12.94
CA THR A 263 -2.08 -1.49 12.66
C THR A 263 -2.54 -0.16 12.12
N THR A 264 -3.23 -0.19 10.97
CA THR A 264 -3.90 0.98 10.43
C THR A 264 -5.34 0.60 10.07
N ASP A 265 -6.29 1.41 10.49
CA ASP A 265 -7.71 1.10 10.29
C ASP A 265 -8.15 1.45 8.86
N THR A 266 -7.46 2.40 8.23
CA THR A 266 -7.78 2.84 6.87
C THR A 266 -6.54 3.32 6.12
N LEU A 267 -6.27 2.68 5.00
CA LEU A 267 -5.31 3.14 4.01
C LEU A 267 -6.10 3.60 2.77
N ARG A 268 -6.08 4.89 2.45
CA ARG A 268 -6.77 5.40 1.25
C ARG A 268 -5.76 5.77 0.18
N PHE A 269 -5.96 5.22 -1.00
CA PHE A 269 -5.16 5.53 -2.18
C PHE A 269 -6.10 5.94 -3.31
N GLY A 270 -6.24 7.25 -3.53
CA GLY A 270 -7.22 7.77 -4.48
C GLY A 270 -8.65 7.30 -4.16
N ASN A 271 -9.34 6.75 -5.17
CA ASN A 271 -10.70 6.23 -5.06
C ASN A 271 -10.76 4.73 -4.68
N TRP A 272 -9.63 4.12 -4.33
CA TRP A 272 -9.62 2.72 -3.92
C TRP A 272 -10.28 2.53 -2.55
N PRO A 273 -10.98 1.41 -2.34
CA PRO A 273 -11.51 1.09 -1.02
C PRO A 273 -10.37 1.04 -0.02
N ALA A 274 -10.59 1.63 1.15
CA ALA A 274 -9.58 1.76 2.18
C ALA A 274 -9.33 0.40 2.87
N PRO A 275 -8.20 -0.28 2.63
CA PRO A 275 -7.87 -1.49 3.35
C PRO A 275 -7.41 -1.16 4.77
N ALA A 276 -7.81 -2.00 5.73
CA ALA A 276 -7.12 -2.11 7.00
C ALA A 276 -5.84 -2.92 6.81
N VAL A 277 -4.78 -2.56 7.50
CA VAL A 277 -3.51 -3.29 7.48
C VAL A 277 -3.15 -3.68 8.89
N GLN A 278 -2.82 -4.94 9.09
CA GLN A 278 -2.15 -5.40 10.29
C GLN A 278 -0.88 -6.14 9.89
N ALA A 279 0.26 -5.67 10.37
CA ALA A 279 1.55 -6.25 10.05
C ALA A 279 2.42 -6.33 11.30
N ARG A 280 3.05 -7.47 11.50
CA ARG A 280 4.15 -7.65 12.43
C ARG A 280 5.44 -7.38 11.67
N LEU A 281 6.21 -6.42 12.13
CA LEU A 281 7.49 -6.04 11.57
C LEU A 281 8.58 -6.46 12.54
N GLN A 282 9.59 -7.18 12.07
CA GLN A 282 10.74 -7.60 12.85
C GLN A 282 12.03 -7.14 12.18
N LEU A 283 12.80 -6.35 12.89
CA LEU A 283 14.12 -5.93 12.43
C LEU A 283 15.19 -6.85 13.05
N ARG A 284 15.95 -7.55 12.20
CA ARG A 284 17.09 -8.39 12.58
C ARG A 284 18.22 -8.19 11.58
N ASP A 285 19.42 -7.93 12.05
CA ASP A 285 20.64 -7.83 11.22
C ASP A 285 20.46 -6.90 9.99
N ASN A 286 19.84 -5.73 10.17
CA ASN A 286 19.50 -4.76 9.12
C ASN A 286 18.51 -5.29 8.05
N ILE A 287 17.81 -6.39 8.32
CA ILE A 287 16.73 -6.90 7.49
C ILE A 287 15.42 -6.69 8.24
N LEU A 288 14.51 -5.97 7.61
CA LEU A 288 13.14 -5.80 8.08
C LEU A 288 12.28 -6.94 7.52
N HIS A 289 11.81 -7.83 8.38
CA HIS A 289 10.82 -8.84 8.04
C HIS A 289 9.43 -8.31 8.34
N ALA A 290 8.49 -8.59 7.48
CA ALA A 290 7.10 -8.21 7.64
C ALA A 290 6.20 -9.41 7.35
N ASP A 291 5.24 -9.68 8.22
CA ASP A 291 4.15 -10.61 8.00
C ASP A 291 2.84 -10.01 8.48
N GLY A 292 1.76 -10.28 7.76
CA GLY A 292 0.49 -9.66 8.10
C GLY A 292 -0.61 -9.91 7.09
N TRP A 293 -1.64 -9.08 7.18
CA TRP A 293 -2.76 -9.12 6.26
C TRP A 293 -3.22 -7.71 5.88
N LEU A 294 -3.82 -7.65 4.70
CA LEU A 294 -4.58 -6.52 4.19
C LEU A 294 -6.06 -6.92 4.22
N GLY A 295 -6.89 -6.09 4.83
CA GLY A 295 -8.32 -6.33 4.92
C GLY A 295 -9.11 -5.27 4.18
N LEU A 296 -10.05 -5.67 3.34
CA LEU A 296 -11.01 -4.78 2.71
C LEU A 296 -12.30 -4.80 3.52
N GLN A 297 -12.85 -3.62 3.84
CA GLN A 297 -14.08 -3.47 4.63
C GLN A 297 -14.06 -4.24 5.97
N GLY A 298 -12.89 -4.30 6.62
CA GLY A 298 -12.74 -4.95 7.92
C GLY A 298 -12.58 -6.48 7.89
N ALA A 299 -12.65 -7.11 6.71
CA ALA A 299 -12.40 -8.54 6.54
C ALA A 299 -10.98 -8.81 6.06
N GLU A 300 -10.29 -9.79 6.64
CA GLU A 300 -8.98 -10.24 6.15
C GLU A 300 -9.13 -10.76 4.72
N THR A 301 -8.50 -10.06 3.77
CA THR A 301 -8.64 -10.35 2.35
C THR A 301 -7.37 -10.97 1.77
N LEU A 302 -6.22 -10.40 2.07
CA LEU A 302 -4.93 -10.75 1.49
C LEU A 302 -3.91 -10.93 2.60
N ARG A 303 -3.24 -12.07 2.67
CA ARG A 303 -2.07 -12.28 3.54
C ARG A 303 -0.79 -11.95 2.81
N PHE A 304 0.17 -11.44 3.55
CA PHE A 304 1.49 -11.20 3.00
C PHE A 304 2.59 -11.54 4.00
N SER A 305 3.75 -11.91 3.45
CA SER A 305 5.00 -12.01 4.18
C SER A 305 6.13 -11.52 3.29
N GLY A 306 7.15 -10.92 3.88
CA GLY A 306 8.25 -10.39 3.07
C GLY A 306 9.44 -9.94 3.91
N SER A 307 10.48 -9.52 3.22
CA SER A 307 11.66 -8.95 3.84
C SER A 307 12.24 -7.81 3.03
N HIS A 308 12.88 -6.86 3.71
CA HIS A 308 13.58 -5.73 3.08
C HIS A 308 14.94 -5.51 3.73
N ALA A 309 15.99 -5.65 2.95
CA ALA A 309 17.36 -5.38 3.41
C ALA A 309 17.63 -3.88 3.37
N LEU A 310 17.73 -3.23 4.54
CA LEU A 310 17.90 -1.78 4.66
C LEU A 310 19.19 -1.27 4.00
N ALA A 311 20.26 -2.05 4.08
CA ALA A 311 21.56 -1.68 3.51
C ALA A 311 21.58 -1.74 1.97
N ARG A 312 20.89 -2.72 1.38
CA ARG A 312 20.83 -2.92 -0.08
C ARG A 312 19.62 -2.25 -0.70
N THR A 313 18.69 -1.78 0.13
CA THR A 313 17.41 -1.18 -0.29
C THR A 313 16.57 -2.08 -1.22
N CYS A 314 16.78 -3.40 -1.11
CA CYS A 314 16.05 -4.43 -1.89
C CYS A 314 15.22 -5.31 -0.95
N GLY A 315 14.11 -5.81 -1.45
CA GLY A 315 13.22 -6.68 -0.70
C GLY A 315 12.43 -7.62 -1.58
N ASN A 316 11.72 -8.51 -0.92
CA ASN A 316 10.76 -9.41 -1.52
C ASN A 316 9.50 -9.49 -0.66
N ALA A 317 8.38 -9.84 -1.27
CA ALA A 317 7.15 -10.15 -0.56
C ALA A 317 6.37 -11.24 -1.30
N ALA A 318 5.75 -12.13 -0.54
CA ALA A 318 4.80 -13.10 -1.01
C ALA A 318 3.39 -12.72 -0.52
N PHE A 319 2.45 -12.77 -1.42
CA PHE A 319 1.04 -12.49 -1.15
C PHE A 319 0.21 -13.73 -1.44
N SER A 320 -0.81 -13.97 -0.63
CA SER A 320 -1.77 -15.05 -0.85
C SER A 320 -3.19 -14.57 -0.60
N LEU A 321 -4.10 -14.99 -1.46
CA LEU A 321 -5.53 -14.73 -1.41
C LEU A 321 -6.25 -16.05 -1.55
N GLN A 322 -7.24 -16.33 -0.70
CA GLN A 322 -8.15 -17.43 -0.83
C GLN A 322 -9.53 -17.02 -0.31
N GLN A 323 -10.45 -16.80 -1.23
CA GLN A 323 -11.78 -16.31 -0.89
C GLN A 323 -12.86 -16.80 -1.87
N SER A 324 -14.13 -16.67 -1.47
CA SER A 324 -15.23 -16.74 -2.42
C SER A 324 -15.30 -15.47 -3.27
N LEU A 325 -15.64 -15.62 -4.54
CA LEU A 325 -15.75 -14.47 -5.45
C LEU A 325 -16.86 -13.48 -5.04
N PRO A 326 -18.03 -13.90 -4.53
CA PRO A 326 -19.03 -12.95 -4.01
C PRO A 326 -18.53 -12.12 -2.82
N ALA A 327 -17.75 -12.74 -1.92
CA ALA A 327 -17.16 -11.99 -0.80
C ALA A 327 -16.14 -10.97 -1.28
N LEU A 328 -15.28 -11.34 -2.23
CA LEU A 328 -14.30 -10.43 -2.84
C LEU A 328 -15.01 -9.30 -3.60
N GLU A 329 -16.05 -9.59 -4.35
CA GLU A 329 -16.89 -8.60 -5.05
C GLU A 329 -17.44 -7.55 -4.09
N LYS A 330 -18.02 -7.98 -2.98
CA LYS A 330 -18.54 -7.09 -1.94
C LYS A 330 -17.45 -6.21 -1.32
N GLN A 331 -16.28 -6.78 -1.08
CA GLN A 331 -15.14 -6.05 -0.49
C GLN A 331 -14.53 -5.01 -1.45
N LEU A 332 -14.64 -5.24 -2.76
CA LEU A 332 -14.12 -4.33 -3.79
C LEU A 332 -15.07 -3.17 -4.14
N GLN A 333 -16.19 -3.01 -3.44
CA GLN A 333 -17.12 -1.89 -3.66
C GLN A 333 -16.71 -0.66 -2.81
N PRO A 334 -16.67 0.59 -3.34
CA PRO A 334 -16.84 0.92 -4.76
C PRO A 334 -15.68 0.39 -5.59
N ARG A 335 -16.01 -0.17 -6.76
CA ARG A 335 -15.02 -0.83 -7.63
C ARG A 335 -14.04 0.18 -8.21
N PRO A 336 -12.72 -0.10 -8.12
CA PRO A 336 -11.72 0.73 -8.77
C PRO A 336 -11.93 0.79 -10.30
N PRO A 337 -11.76 1.95 -10.95
CA PRO A 337 -11.98 2.09 -12.40
C PRO A 337 -11.10 1.17 -13.26
N ALA A 338 -9.95 0.75 -12.73
CA ALA A 338 -9.02 -0.16 -13.41
C ALA A 338 -9.51 -1.61 -13.48
N LEU A 339 -10.53 -1.99 -12.71
CA LEU A 339 -11.09 -3.33 -12.73
C LEU A 339 -12.22 -3.43 -13.75
N LEU A 340 -12.23 -4.53 -14.51
CA LEU A 340 -13.31 -4.83 -15.43
C LEU A 340 -14.66 -4.83 -14.69
N PRO A 341 -15.74 -4.35 -15.32
CA PRO A 341 -17.08 -4.29 -14.71
C PRO A 341 -17.76 -5.69 -14.66
N LEU A 342 -17.03 -6.69 -14.20
CA LEU A 342 -17.53 -8.05 -14.03
C LEU A 342 -18.33 -8.16 -12.75
N ASN A 343 -19.53 -8.73 -12.82
CA ASN A 343 -20.33 -9.08 -11.66
C ASN A 343 -20.02 -10.54 -11.28
N LEU A 344 -19.30 -10.75 -10.19
CA LEU A 344 -18.88 -12.06 -9.71
C LEU A 344 -19.95 -12.62 -8.78
N GLN A 345 -20.76 -13.55 -9.27
CA GLN A 345 -21.94 -14.05 -8.56
C GLN A 345 -21.67 -15.32 -7.75
N ASP A 346 -20.75 -16.17 -8.22
CA ASP A 346 -20.41 -17.43 -7.56
C ASP A 346 -18.97 -17.84 -7.89
N GLY A 347 -18.45 -18.82 -7.12
CA GLY A 347 -17.12 -19.38 -7.30
C GLY A 347 -16.14 -18.99 -6.20
N SER A 348 -14.92 -19.47 -6.36
CA SER A 348 -13.80 -19.22 -5.44
C SER A 348 -12.55 -18.81 -6.21
N VAL A 349 -11.70 -18.02 -5.55
CA VAL A 349 -10.40 -17.62 -6.08
C VAL A 349 -9.29 -17.94 -5.10
N GLU A 350 -8.22 -18.51 -5.62
CA GLU A 350 -6.95 -18.69 -4.95
C GLU A 350 -5.87 -17.98 -5.79
N ALA A 351 -5.09 -17.11 -5.17
CA ALA A 351 -4.00 -16.43 -5.84
C ALA A 351 -2.76 -16.40 -4.94
N ARG A 352 -1.60 -16.51 -5.57
CA ARG A 352 -0.28 -16.36 -4.94
C ARG A 352 0.58 -15.47 -5.83
N LEU A 353 1.16 -14.46 -5.24
CA LEU A 353 2.02 -13.50 -5.94
C LEU A 353 3.32 -13.34 -5.15
N ALA A 354 4.44 -13.43 -5.83
CA ALA A 354 5.74 -13.04 -5.29
C ALA A 354 6.18 -11.76 -5.99
N LEU A 355 6.61 -10.79 -5.20
CA LEU A 355 7.09 -9.49 -5.64
C LEU A 355 8.52 -9.31 -5.16
N ASP A 356 9.43 -8.94 -6.06
CA ASP A 356 10.80 -8.55 -5.76
C ASP A 356 10.99 -7.08 -6.16
N TRP A 357 11.68 -6.29 -5.31
CA TRP A 357 11.96 -4.88 -5.61
C TRP A 357 13.31 -4.43 -5.12
N CYS A 358 13.86 -3.40 -5.77
CA CYS A 358 14.98 -2.59 -5.28
C CYS A 358 14.63 -1.10 -5.43
N LEU A 359 14.94 -0.30 -4.40
CA LEU A 359 14.64 1.13 -4.37
C LEU A 359 15.78 1.99 -4.92
N GLN A 360 17.00 1.44 -4.97
CA GLN A 360 18.20 2.14 -5.44
C GLN A 360 19.04 1.23 -6.35
N PRO A 361 19.76 1.78 -7.35
CA PRO A 361 19.84 3.21 -7.74
C PRO A 361 18.57 3.71 -8.41
N LYS A 362 17.74 2.83 -8.95
CA LYS A 362 16.45 3.09 -9.59
C LYS A 362 15.42 2.09 -9.07
N LEU A 363 14.18 2.57 -8.88
CA LEU A 363 13.08 1.68 -8.52
C LEU A 363 12.91 0.62 -9.61
N THR A 364 13.19 -0.62 -9.25
CA THR A 364 12.90 -1.79 -10.08
C THR A 364 11.99 -2.72 -9.29
N PHE A 365 11.07 -3.36 -9.97
CA PHE A 365 10.26 -4.40 -9.37
C PHE A 365 9.89 -5.45 -10.41
N ASN A 366 9.71 -6.67 -9.97
CA ASN A 366 9.16 -7.74 -10.78
C ASN A 366 8.19 -8.55 -9.94
N ALA A 367 7.19 -9.13 -10.61
CA ALA A 367 6.20 -9.97 -9.96
C ALA A 367 6.04 -11.26 -10.74
N LYS A 368 5.86 -12.36 -10.02
CA LYS A 368 5.50 -13.67 -10.54
C LYS A 368 4.46 -14.33 -9.66
N GLY A 369 3.60 -15.15 -10.24
CA GLY A 369 2.56 -15.76 -9.44
C GLY A 369 1.56 -16.59 -10.22
N THR A 370 0.55 -17.07 -9.50
CA THR A 370 -0.55 -17.84 -10.07
C THR A 370 -1.86 -17.35 -9.49
N ALA A 371 -2.91 -17.38 -10.29
CA ALA A 371 -4.28 -17.19 -9.82
C ALA A 371 -5.18 -18.27 -10.45
N ARG A 372 -6.05 -18.84 -9.64
CA ARG A 372 -7.01 -19.84 -10.06
C ARG A 372 -8.39 -19.44 -9.54
N ALA A 373 -9.34 -19.32 -10.45
CA ALA A 373 -10.74 -19.19 -10.08
C ALA A 373 -11.49 -20.44 -10.52
N ARG A 374 -12.36 -20.97 -9.65
CA ARG A 374 -13.10 -22.22 -9.87
C ARG A 374 -14.58 -21.98 -9.73
N ASP A 375 -15.35 -22.71 -10.52
CA ASP A 375 -16.81 -22.69 -10.50
C ASP A 375 -17.38 -21.27 -10.59
N THR A 376 -16.69 -20.43 -11.39
CA THR A 376 -16.97 -19.01 -11.47
C THR A 376 -18.20 -18.74 -12.29
N THR A 377 -19.17 -18.07 -11.68
CA THR A 377 -20.28 -17.45 -12.39
C THR A 377 -20.03 -15.96 -12.44
N ALA A 378 -19.83 -15.43 -13.64
CA ALA A 378 -19.55 -14.03 -13.85
C ALA A 378 -20.48 -13.44 -14.92
N GLY A 379 -21.01 -12.28 -14.63
CA GLY A 379 -21.84 -11.50 -15.57
C GLY A 379 -21.13 -10.22 -15.98
N TRP A 380 -21.40 -9.81 -17.21
CA TRP A 380 -20.94 -8.54 -17.71
C TRP A 380 -21.97 -7.96 -18.66
N ASP A 381 -22.53 -6.80 -18.34
CA ASP A 381 -23.71 -6.25 -19.00
C ASP A 381 -24.84 -7.30 -19.01
N LYS A 382 -25.30 -7.72 -20.17
CA LYS A 382 -26.32 -8.77 -20.35
C LYS A 382 -25.73 -10.16 -20.63
N ALA A 383 -24.39 -10.27 -20.68
CA ALA A 383 -23.73 -11.56 -20.90
C ALA A 383 -23.38 -12.24 -19.56
N ARG A 384 -23.35 -13.56 -19.54
CA ARG A 384 -23.04 -14.37 -18.37
C ARG A 384 -22.28 -15.63 -18.76
N VAL A 385 -21.30 -16.00 -17.98
CA VAL A 385 -20.65 -17.32 -18.04
C VAL A 385 -20.86 -18.07 -16.73
N GLU A 386 -20.99 -19.38 -16.80
CA GLU A 386 -21.29 -20.24 -15.65
C GLU A 386 -20.26 -21.34 -15.52
N ALA A 387 -19.94 -21.66 -14.25
CA ALA A 387 -18.99 -22.71 -13.87
C ALA A 387 -17.62 -22.56 -14.58
N ALA A 388 -17.20 -21.33 -14.83
CA ALA A 388 -15.94 -21.06 -15.50
C ALA A 388 -14.75 -21.43 -14.60
N GLN A 389 -13.68 -21.94 -15.23
CA GLN A 389 -12.39 -22.17 -14.62
C GLN A 389 -11.39 -21.20 -15.25
N VAL A 390 -10.68 -20.45 -14.42
CA VAL A 390 -9.65 -19.52 -14.87
C VAL A 390 -8.33 -19.90 -14.21
N ASN A 391 -7.29 -20.12 -15.01
CA ASN A 391 -5.93 -20.31 -14.55
C ASN A 391 -5.04 -19.24 -15.17
N LEU A 392 -4.44 -18.42 -14.32
CA LEU A 392 -3.45 -17.43 -14.70
C LEU A 392 -2.10 -17.82 -14.09
N GLN A 393 -1.08 -17.88 -14.92
CA GLN A 393 0.31 -17.98 -14.51
C GLN A 393 1.04 -16.72 -14.99
N LEU A 394 1.62 -15.97 -14.07
CA LEU A 394 2.48 -14.82 -14.33
C LEU A 394 3.92 -15.24 -14.04
N ASP A 395 4.76 -15.30 -15.07
CA ASP A 395 6.18 -15.67 -14.94
C ASP A 395 7.05 -14.44 -14.69
N SER A 396 6.66 -13.30 -15.26
CA SER A 396 7.30 -12.00 -15.05
C SER A 396 6.31 -10.87 -15.38
N LEU A 397 6.38 -9.79 -14.62
CA LEU A 397 5.63 -8.56 -14.91
C LEU A 397 6.43 -7.61 -15.82
N GLN A 398 7.77 -7.63 -15.72
CA GLN A 398 8.66 -6.78 -16.50
C GLN A 398 9.85 -7.58 -17.05
N PRO A 399 9.85 -7.91 -18.35
CA PRO A 399 8.77 -7.79 -19.33
C PRO A 399 7.61 -8.73 -19.00
N LEU A 400 6.40 -8.40 -19.48
CA LEU A 400 5.21 -9.22 -19.22
C LEU A 400 5.36 -10.59 -19.89
N GLN A 401 5.27 -11.65 -19.08
CA GLN A 401 5.32 -13.03 -19.51
C GLN A 401 4.35 -13.85 -18.66
N GLY A 402 3.59 -14.73 -19.31
CA GLY A 402 2.65 -15.57 -18.57
C GLY A 402 1.70 -16.32 -19.49
N ARG A 403 0.81 -17.10 -18.87
CA ARG A 403 -0.21 -17.90 -19.56
C ARG A 403 -1.57 -17.71 -18.89
N LEU A 404 -2.61 -17.58 -19.71
CA LEU A 404 -4.01 -17.49 -19.28
C LEU A 404 -4.77 -18.63 -19.94
N GLN A 405 -5.47 -19.42 -19.13
CA GLN A 405 -6.40 -20.44 -19.57
C GLN A 405 -7.77 -20.15 -18.96
N VAL A 406 -8.80 -20.16 -19.80
CA VAL A 406 -10.19 -19.98 -19.41
C VAL A 406 -11.03 -21.07 -20.06
N THR A 407 -11.78 -21.79 -19.25
CA THR A 407 -12.79 -22.73 -19.75
C THR A 407 -14.12 -22.42 -19.11
N ALA A 408 -15.21 -22.51 -19.89
CA ALA A 408 -16.56 -22.39 -19.36
C ALA A 408 -17.51 -23.34 -20.11
N PRO A 409 -18.18 -24.26 -19.38
CA PRO A 409 -19.07 -25.24 -20.01
C PRO A 409 -20.33 -24.59 -20.58
N ARG A 410 -20.78 -23.48 -19.99
CA ARG A 410 -22.03 -22.80 -20.36
C ARG A 410 -21.93 -21.29 -20.19
N GLY A 411 -22.74 -20.58 -20.98
CA GLY A 411 -22.93 -19.15 -20.82
C GLY A 411 -24.02 -18.63 -21.75
N GLN A 412 -24.26 -17.34 -21.64
CA GLN A 412 -25.26 -16.63 -22.43
C GLN A 412 -24.69 -15.27 -22.84
N LEU A 413 -24.84 -14.93 -24.08
CA LEU A 413 -24.51 -13.60 -24.60
C LEU A 413 -25.68 -12.63 -24.44
N ALA A 414 -25.43 -11.32 -24.63
CA ALA A 414 -26.43 -10.27 -24.54
C ALA A 414 -27.55 -10.60 -25.48
N ALA A 415 -28.09 -10.72 -26.26
CA ALA A 415 -29.22 -11.08 -27.12
C ALA A 415 -29.80 -12.48 -26.89
N GLY A 416 -29.47 -13.13 -25.77
CA GLY A 416 -30.00 -14.45 -25.39
C GLY A 416 -29.34 -15.64 -26.11
N ALA A 417 -28.32 -15.42 -26.93
CA ALA A 417 -27.60 -16.52 -27.58
C ALA A 417 -26.80 -17.33 -26.55
N SER A 418 -27.00 -18.63 -26.50
CA SER A 418 -26.24 -19.53 -25.65
C SER A 418 -24.85 -19.79 -26.21
N LEU A 419 -23.87 -19.88 -25.32
CA LEU A 419 -22.53 -20.38 -25.61
C LEU A 419 -22.23 -21.64 -24.78
N ALA A 420 -21.44 -22.53 -25.32
CA ALA A 420 -21.00 -23.71 -24.62
C ALA A 420 -19.55 -24.05 -24.97
N ASP A 421 -18.92 -24.84 -24.08
CA ASP A 421 -17.56 -25.36 -24.28
C ASP A 421 -16.53 -24.28 -24.64
N LEU A 422 -16.62 -23.11 -23.98
CA LEU A 422 -15.61 -22.07 -24.14
C LEU A 422 -14.25 -22.59 -23.66
N ASN A 423 -13.24 -22.48 -24.52
CA ASN A 423 -11.87 -22.79 -24.20
C ASN A 423 -10.94 -21.71 -24.80
N ILE A 424 -10.22 -21.01 -23.95
CA ILE A 424 -9.22 -19.99 -24.33
C ILE A 424 -7.90 -20.39 -23.68
N ASP A 425 -6.83 -20.48 -24.46
CA ASP A 425 -5.47 -20.72 -23.99
C ASP A 425 -4.50 -19.75 -24.69
N LEU A 426 -3.98 -18.80 -23.91
CA LEU A 426 -3.13 -17.72 -24.37
C LEU A 426 -1.81 -17.72 -23.60
N ALA A 427 -0.68 -17.54 -24.30
CA ALA A 427 0.60 -17.26 -23.68
C ALA A 427 1.16 -15.92 -24.17
N ILE A 428 1.75 -15.14 -23.28
CA ILE A 428 2.39 -13.86 -23.57
C ILE A 428 3.87 -13.97 -23.26
N ALA A 429 4.70 -13.59 -24.22
CA ALA A 429 6.14 -13.39 -24.10
C ALA A 429 6.48 -11.92 -24.40
N PRO A 430 7.72 -11.45 -24.21
CA PRO A 430 8.07 -10.02 -24.28
C PRO A 430 7.65 -9.30 -25.57
N HIS A 431 7.62 -10.00 -26.68
CA HIS A 431 7.30 -9.43 -27.99
C HIS A 431 6.30 -10.28 -28.79
N GLU A 432 5.78 -11.33 -28.19
CA GLU A 432 4.92 -12.30 -28.86
C GLU A 432 3.76 -12.72 -27.95
N MET A 433 2.58 -12.85 -28.52
CA MET A 433 1.44 -13.53 -27.94
C MET A 433 1.13 -14.78 -28.75
N THR A 434 1.10 -15.93 -28.11
CA THR A 434 0.68 -17.18 -28.73
C THR A 434 -0.73 -17.53 -28.29
N VAL A 435 -1.64 -17.62 -29.24
CA VAL A 435 -2.98 -18.20 -29.06
C VAL A 435 -2.86 -19.69 -29.31
N HIS A 436 -2.84 -20.51 -28.26
CA HIS A 436 -2.80 -21.98 -28.39
C HIS A 436 -4.14 -22.54 -28.82
N ALA A 437 -5.21 -22.03 -28.23
CA ALA A 437 -6.59 -22.39 -28.55
C ALA A 437 -7.54 -21.23 -28.26
N LEU A 438 -8.51 -21.07 -29.11
CA LEU A 438 -9.73 -20.30 -28.88
C LEU A 438 -10.86 -21.08 -29.50
N ASP A 439 -11.72 -21.67 -28.67
CA ASP A 439 -12.81 -22.52 -29.11
C ASP A 439 -14.08 -22.16 -28.34
N VAL A 440 -15.20 -22.11 -29.04
CA VAL A 440 -16.52 -21.94 -28.42
C VAL A 440 -17.62 -22.49 -29.33
N LYS A 441 -18.59 -23.18 -28.75
CA LYS A 441 -19.84 -23.50 -29.43
C LYS A 441 -20.79 -22.32 -29.27
N LEU A 442 -21.28 -21.81 -30.38
CA LEU A 442 -22.13 -20.62 -30.43
C LEU A 442 -23.06 -20.69 -31.63
N LEU A 443 -24.29 -20.23 -31.46
CA LEU A 443 -25.29 -20.15 -32.54
C LEU A 443 -25.48 -21.49 -33.28
N GLY A 444 -25.50 -22.60 -32.58
CA GLY A 444 -25.66 -23.92 -33.17
C GLY A 444 -24.42 -24.48 -33.89
N GLY A 445 -23.37 -23.70 -34.01
CA GLY A 445 -22.11 -24.07 -34.66
C GLY A 445 -20.92 -23.94 -33.72
N ARG A 446 -19.72 -23.77 -34.29
CA ARG A 446 -18.46 -23.60 -33.57
C ARG A 446 -17.62 -22.48 -34.15
N LEU A 447 -17.01 -21.70 -33.27
CA LEU A 447 -15.94 -20.75 -33.59
C LEU A 447 -14.64 -21.31 -33.04
N SER A 448 -13.59 -21.36 -33.87
CA SER A 448 -12.28 -21.82 -33.44
C SER A 448 -11.17 -20.93 -33.99
N GLY A 449 -10.11 -20.74 -33.19
CA GLY A 449 -8.95 -19.97 -33.58
C GLY A 449 -7.66 -20.53 -32.97
N GLY A 450 -6.54 -20.33 -33.68
CA GLY A 450 -5.25 -20.84 -33.27
C GLY A 450 -4.96 -22.28 -33.78
N PRO A 451 -3.73 -22.77 -33.58
CA PRO A 451 -2.60 -22.07 -32.98
C PRO A 451 -2.08 -20.90 -33.85
N SER A 452 -1.85 -19.76 -33.25
CA SER A 452 -1.38 -18.56 -33.95
C SER A 452 -0.39 -17.77 -33.10
N ARG A 453 0.60 -17.16 -33.76
CA ARG A 453 1.56 -16.27 -33.11
C ARG A 453 1.34 -14.85 -33.59
N LEU A 454 1.19 -13.93 -32.66
CA LEU A 454 0.92 -12.52 -32.93
C LEU A 454 1.98 -11.67 -32.21
N PRO A 455 2.39 -10.51 -32.74
CA PRO A 455 3.28 -9.61 -32.01
C PRO A 455 2.58 -9.08 -30.76
N TRP A 456 3.35 -8.84 -29.71
CA TRP A 456 2.89 -8.24 -28.47
C TRP A 456 3.62 -6.91 -28.19
N PRO A 457 2.94 -5.80 -27.90
CA PRO A 457 1.48 -5.61 -27.96
C PRO A 457 0.93 -5.80 -29.37
N PRO A 458 -0.35 -6.20 -29.52
CA PRO A 458 -0.92 -6.53 -30.82
C PRO A 458 -0.89 -5.31 -31.76
N GLN A 459 -0.35 -5.52 -32.96
CA GLN A 459 -0.27 -4.51 -34.02
C GLN A 459 -0.89 -5.12 -35.26
N GLN A 460 -1.79 -4.42 -35.92
CA GLN A 460 -2.38 -4.69 -37.24
C GLN A 460 -2.58 -6.15 -37.73
N GLN A 461 -2.02 -7.13 -37.07
CA GLN A 461 -2.20 -8.54 -37.40
C GLN A 461 -3.52 -9.07 -36.86
N SER A 462 -4.13 -9.99 -37.59
CA SER A 462 -5.39 -10.60 -37.21
C SER A 462 -5.27 -12.08 -36.90
N LEU A 463 -6.03 -12.54 -35.90
CA LEU A 463 -6.27 -13.92 -35.59
C LEU A 463 -7.39 -14.44 -36.48
N PRO A 464 -7.16 -15.42 -37.36
CA PRO A 464 -8.25 -16.02 -38.12
C PRO A 464 -9.14 -16.85 -37.21
N LEU A 465 -10.42 -16.48 -37.11
CA LEU A 465 -11.45 -17.26 -36.46
C LEU A 465 -12.19 -18.07 -37.53
N HIS A 466 -12.11 -19.37 -37.44
CA HIS A 466 -12.84 -20.29 -38.31
C HIS A 466 -14.25 -20.47 -37.76
N VAL A 467 -15.22 -20.28 -38.62
CA VAL A 467 -16.64 -20.45 -38.37
C VAL A 467 -17.08 -21.77 -38.97
N HIS A 468 -17.65 -22.66 -38.18
CA HIS A 468 -18.12 -23.98 -38.61
C HIS A 468 -19.60 -24.16 -38.27
N GLN A 469 -20.41 -24.39 -39.30
CA GLN A 469 -21.82 -24.75 -39.21
C GLN A 469 -22.68 -23.84 -38.31
N VAL A 470 -22.39 -22.52 -38.30
CA VAL A 470 -23.21 -21.56 -37.56
C VAL A 470 -24.58 -21.43 -38.20
N ASP A 471 -25.64 -21.55 -37.39
CA ASP A 471 -27.03 -21.45 -37.83
C ASP A 471 -27.38 -20.02 -38.19
N LEU A 472 -27.78 -19.82 -39.48
CA LEU A 472 -28.15 -18.50 -40.01
C LEU A 472 -29.34 -17.89 -39.24
N GLY A 473 -30.31 -18.69 -38.85
CA GLY A 473 -31.49 -18.19 -38.13
C GLY A 473 -31.15 -17.68 -36.74
N GLN A 474 -30.23 -18.33 -36.02
CA GLN A 474 -29.77 -17.85 -34.75
C GLN A 474 -28.88 -16.60 -34.92
N LEU A 475 -28.04 -16.54 -35.95
CA LEU A 475 -27.24 -15.37 -36.27
C LEU A 475 -28.10 -14.13 -36.56
N LEU A 476 -29.16 -14.28 -37.35
CA LEU A 476 -30.08 -13.19 -37.66
C LEU A 476 -30.85 -12.69 -36.43
N LYS A 477 -31.21 -13.58 -35.50
CA LYS A 477 -31.81 -13.22 -34.21
C LYS A 477 -30.85 -12.41 -33.34
N LEU A 478 -29.55 -12.74 -33.38
CA LEU A 478 -28.53 -12.00 -32.63
C LEU A 478 -28.40 -10.54 -33.10
N PHE A 479 -28.57 -10.30 -34.39
CA PHE A 479 -28.56 -8.96 -34.99
C PHE A 479 -29.86 -8.19 -34.79
N ASP A 480 -30.90 -8.81 -34.23
CA ASP A 480 -32.22 -8.22 -33.95
C ASP A 480 -32.81 -7.49 -35.18
N LEU A 481 -32.72 -8.13 -36.32
CA LEU A 481 -33.21 -7.59 -37.60
C LEU A 481 -34.71 -7.84 -37.72
N GLU A 482 -35.48 -6.77 -37.54
CA GLU A 482 -36.95 -6.86 -37.56
C GLU A 482 -37.46 -7.44 -38.92
N GLY A 483 -38.29 -8.45 -38.81
CA GLY A 483 -38.89 -9.09 -39.94
C GLY A 483 -37.99 -10.04 -40.74
N LEU A 484 -36.68 -10.13 -40.44
CA LEU A 484 -35.76 -10.99 -41.18
C LEU A 484 -35.54 -12.31 -40.41
N SER A 485 -35.81 -13.43 -41.07
CA SER A 485 -35.58 -14.77 -40.57
C SER A 485 -34.98 -15.66 -41.66
N GLY A 486 -34.31 -16.74 -41.24
CA GLY A 486 -33.67 -17.63 -42.22
C GLY A 486 -33.31 -18.98 -41.63
N SER A 487 -32.91 -19.89 -42.49
CA SER A 487 -32.40 -21.22 -42.14
C SER A 487 -31.20 -21.55 -43.01
N GLY A 488 -30.35 -22.42 -42.51
CA GLY A 488 -29.12 -22.88 -43.17
C GLY A 488 -27.91 -22.76 -42.28
N GLN A 489 -26.81 -23.32 -42.72
CA GLN A 489 -25.54 -23.33 -41.96
C GLN A 489 -24.49 -22.50 -42.71
N LEU A 490 -23.67 -21.81 -41.94
CA LEU A 490 -22.61 -20.94 -42.44
C LEU A 490 -21.25 -21.44 -41.99
N ASP A 491 -20.32 -21.50 -42.92
CA ASP A 491 -18.88 -21.70 -42.69
C ASP A 491 -18.10 -20.48 -43.17
N GLY A 492 -16.91 -20.28 -42.60
CA GLY A 492 -16.06 -19.18 -43.06
C GLY A 492 -14.92 -18.81 -42.16
N VAL A 493 -14.38 -17.62 -42.37
CA VAL A 493 -13.27 -17.07 -41.57
C VAL A 493 -13.54 -15.60 -41.27
N LEU A 494 -13.38 -15.27 -39.99
CA LEU A 494 -13.47 -13.91 -39.45
C LEU A 494 -12.10 -13.50 -38.92
N PRO A 495 -11.33 -12.65 -39.67
CA PRO A 495 -10.03 -12.16 -39.20
C PRO A 495 -10.22 -11.18 -38.02
N LEU A 496 -9.96 -11.63 -36.80
CA LEU A 496 -10.10 -10.82 -35.58
C LEU A 496 -8.81 -10.06 -35.31
N ALA A 497 -8.85 -8.75 -35.32
CA ALA A 497 -7.72 -7.87 -35.04
C ALA A 497 -7.97 -6.98 -33.82
N TRP A 498 -6.91 -6.63 -33.10
CA TRP A 498 -6.97 -5.62 -32.05
C TRP A 498 -6.56 -4.26 -32.64
N ARG A 499 -7.48 -3.31 -32.70
CA ARG A 499 -7.25 -1.95 -33.21
C ARG A 499 -8.03 -0.94 -32.40
N ASN A 500 -7.53 0.28 -32.30
CA ASN A 500 -8.23 1.41 -31.64
C ASN A 500 -8.73 1.11 -30.22
N GLY A 501 -8.02 0.22 -29.50
CA GLY A 501 -8.42 -0.19 -28.14
C GLY A 501 -9.57 -1.19 -28.07
N GLY A 502 -9.96 -1.81 -29.19
CA GLY A 502 -11.04 -2.80 -29.25
C GLY A 502 -10.79 -3.89 -30.29
N LEU A 503 -11.70 -4.85 -30.33
CA LEU A 503 -11.70 -5.93 -31.33
C LEU A 503 -12.41 -5.48 -32.60
N GLU A 504 -11.78 -5.75 -33.74
CA GLU A 504 -12.32 -5.42 -35.07
C GLU A 504 -12.24 -6.64 -35.99
N ILE A 505 -13.17 -6.74 -36.92
CA ILE A 505 -13.17 -7.73 -37.98
C ILE A 505 -13.14 -6.96 -39.30
N HIS A 506 -12.11 -7.22 -40.10
CA HIS A 506 -12.00 -6.69 -41.45
C HIS A 506 -11.93 -7.87 -42.43
N ASP A 507 -12.62 -7.76 -43.56
CA ASP A 507 -12.63 -8.77 -44.63
C ASP A 507 -13.06 -10.18 -44.16
N GLY A 508 -13.97 -10.24 -43.18
CA GLY A 508 -14.63 -11.48 -42.75
C GLY A 508 -15.45 -12.06 -43.87
N ARG A 509 -15.39 -13.38 -44.09
CA ARG A 509 -16.13 -14.07 -45.15
C ARG A 509 -16.88 -15.26 -44.57
N LEU A 510 -18.16 -15.29 -44.84
CA LEU A 510 -19.02 -16.43 -44.57
C LEU A 510 -19.67 -16.94 -45.83
N ALA A 511 -19.87 -18.23 -45.95
CA ALA A 511 -20.60 -18.86 -47.02
C ALA A 511 -21.51 -19.96 -46.49
N SER A 512 -22.63 -20.20 -47.17
CA SER A 512 -23.51 -21.29 -46.80
C SER A 512 -22.89 -22.65 -47.20
N SER A 513 -22.97 -23.64 -46.27
CA SER A 513 -22.55 -25.00 -46.54
C SER A 513 -23.53 -25.78 -47.45
N GLY A 514 -24.70 -25.20 -47.67
CA GLY A 514 -25.77 -25.80 -48.50
C GLY A 514 -26.89 -24.77 -48.75
N GLY A 515 -28.00 -25.25 -49.33
CA GLY A 515 -29.16 -24.43 -49.52
C GLY A 515 -29.89 -24.11 -48.22
N GLY A 516 -30.70 -23.05 -48.24
CA GLY A 516 -31.51 -22.63 -47.10
C GLY A 516 -32.59 -21.65 -47.48
N THR A 517 -33.20 -21.03 -46.48
CA THR A 517 -34.22 -20.00 -46.72
C THR A 517 -33.85 -18.68 -46.10
N LEU A 518 -34.28 -17.61 -46.72
CA LEU A 518 -34.24 -16.26 -46.15
C LEU A 518 -35.61 -15.63 -46.35
N LYS A 519 -36.25 -15.19 -45.26
CA LYS A 519 -37.61 -14.65 -45.29
C LYS A 519 -37.62 -13.26 -44.69
N TYR A 520 -38.18 -12.31 -45.42
CA TYR A 520 -38.39 -10.96 -44.93
C TYR A 520 -39.87 -10.64 -44.86
N ALA A 521 -40.39 -10.46 -43.65
CA ALA A 521 -41.76 -10.10 -43.37
C ALA A 521 -41.81 -8.86 -42.46
N PRO A 522 -41.68 -7.65 -43.03
CA PRO A 522 -41.72 -6.42 -42.22
C PRO A 522 -43.15 -6.16 -41.72
N ALA A 523 -43.26 -5.46 -40.58
CA ALA A 523 -44.56 -5.08 -39.98
C ALA A 523 -45.40 -4.19 -40.90
N GLN A 524 -44.76 -3.40 -41.79
CA GLN A 524 -45.41 -2.62 -42.80
C GLN A 524 -45.01 -3.12 -44.20
N PRO A 525 -45.98 -3.49 -45.08
CA PRO A 525 -45.65 -3.99 -46.41
C PRO A 525 -44.98 -2.95 -47.28
N ALA A 526 -43.75 -3.19 -47.67
CA ALA A 526 -43.07 -2.38 -48.71
C ALA A 526 -43.61 -2.76 -50.09
N HIS A 527 -44.53 -1.99 -50.63
CA HIS A 527 -45.27 -2.34 -51.87
C HIS A 527 -44.44 -2.20 -53.15
N ASP A 528 -43.37 -1.42 -53.16
CA ASP A 528 -42.71 -1.02 -54.41
C ASP A 528 -41.30 -1.57 -54.65
N ASN A 529 -40.78 -2.42 -53.77
CA ASN A 529 -39.41 -2.96 -53.92
C ASN A 529 -39.45 -4.44 -54.35
N ILE A 530 -39.16 -4.68 -55.64
CA ILE A 530 -39.10 -6.02 -56.24
C ILE A 530 -38.14 -6.96 -55.49
N GLY A 531 -37.00 -6.44 -55.01
CA GLY A 531 -36.03 -7.23 -54.25
C GLY A 531 -36.59 -7.70 -52.90
N LEU A 532 -37.36 -6.86 -52.19
CA LEU A 532 -38.02 -7.22 -50.94
C LEU A 532 -39.18 -8.20 -51.15
N GLN A 533 -39.89 -8.10 -52.31
CA GLN A 533 -40.91 -9.10 -52.64
C GLN A 533 -40.29 -10.46 -52.91
N ALA A 534 -39.14 -10.52 -53.61
CA ALA A 534 -38.42 -11.77 -53.81
C ALA A 534 -37.95 -12.40 -52.47
N LEU A 535 -37.65 -11.57 -51.46
CA LEU A 535 -37.21 -12.05 -50.13
C LEU A 535 -38.34 -12.57 -49.23
N ARG A 536 -39.62 -12.43 -49.57
CA ARG A 536 -40.73 -12.92 -48.73
C ARG A 536 -40.67 -14.45 -48.44
N ASN A 537 -40.16 -15.22 -49.45
CA ASN A 537 -39.99 -16.68 -49.32
C ASN A 537 -38.82 -17.14 -50.21
N PHE A 538 -37.62 -16.59 -49.96
CA PHE A 538 -36.46 -16.84 -50.82
C PHE A 538 -35.75 -18.14 -50.42
N HIS A 539 -35.62 -19.06 -51.34
CA HIS A 539 -34.89 -20.30 -51.24
C HIS A 539 -33.54 -20.14 -51.91
N TYR A 540 -32.47 -19.95 -51.13
CA TYR A 540 -31.15 -19.82 -51.70
C TYR A 540 -30.48 -21.18 -51.88
N LYS A 541 -29.74 -21.34 -52.97
CA LYS A 541 -28.80 -22.45 -53.22
C LYS A 541 -27.42 -22.12 -52.72
N GLN A 542 -27.04 -20.84 -52.82
CA GLN A 542 -25.77 -20.30 -52.36
C GLN A 542 -26.01 -18.96 -51.69
N LEU A 543 -25.32 -18.77 -50.56
CA LEU A 543 -25.22 -17.50 -49.86
C LEU A 543 -23.76 -17.24 -49.51
N GLY A 544 -23.26 -16.07 -49.86
CA GLY A 544 -21.96 -15.55 -49.45
C GLY A 544 -22.14 -14.22 -48.74
N ALA A 545 -21.36 -13.93 -47.72
CA ALA A 545 -21.41 -12.67 -46.99
C ALA A 545 -20.01 -12.17 -46.64
N ASP A 546 -19.73 -10.91 -46.97
CA ASP A 546 -18.57 -10.18 -46.48
C ASP A 546 -18.98 -9.41 -45.22
N ILE A 547 -18.21 -9.57 -44.14
CA ILE A 547 -18.53 -9.01 -42.83
C ILE A 547 -17.39 -8.10 -42.35
N SER A 548 -17.76 -6.94 -41.86
CA SER A 548 -16.88 -6.06 -41.11
C SER A 548 -17.51 -5.64 -39.79
N TYR A 549 -16.68 -5.46 -38.78
CA TYR A 549 -17.06 -5.02 -37.44
C TYR A 549 -15.98 -4.09 -36.90
N THR A 550 -16.36 -2.95 -36.31
CA THR A 550 -15.44 -1.96 -35.72
C THR A 550 -15.50 -1.97 -34.22
N SER A 551 -14.45 -1.45 -33.57
CA SER A 551 -14.36 -1.31 -32.12
C SER A 551 -15.49 -0.48 -31.49
N ASP A 552 -16.14 0.39 -32.25
CA ASP A 552 -17.30 1.19 -31.82
C ASP A 552 -18.62 0.43 -31.84
N GLY A 553 -18.60 -0.83 -32.30
CA GLY A 553 -19.76 -1.70 -32.38
C GLY A 553 -20.49 -1.67 -33.72
N ASP A 554 -20.04 -0.86 -34.67
CA ASP A 554 -20.64 -0.80 -36.01
C ASP A 554 -20.31 -2.06 -36.80
N TYR A 555 -21.32 -2.70 -37.35
CA TYR A 555 -21.15 -3.82 -38.24
C TYR A 555 -21.74 -3.55 -39.64
N ARG A 556 -21.14 -4.19 -40.63
CA ARG A 556 -21.66 -4.22 -42.00
C ARG A 556 -21.55 -5.65 -42.53
N ALA A 557 -22.62 -6.13 -43.13
CA ALA A 557 -22.67 -7.40 -43.84
C ALA A 557 -23.18 -7.18 -45.24
N ARG A 558 -22.39 -7.59 -46.25
CA ARG A 558 -22.80 -7.60 -47.65
C ARG A 558 -23.06 -9.04 -48.05
N ALA A 559 -24.32 -9.40 -48.16
CA ALA A 559 -24.73 -10.75 -48.55
C ALA A 559 -25.07 -10.83 -50.03
N THR A 560 -24.58 -11.86 -50.68
CA THR A 560 -24.94 -12.24 -52.06
C THR A 560 -25.64 -13.59 -51.99
N LEU A 561 -26.83 -13.65 -52.56
CA LEU A 561 -27.66 -14.83 -52.57
C LEU A 561 -27.99 -15.23 -54.01
N GLN A 562 -27.94 -16.51 -54.29
CA GLN A 562 -28.36 -17.11 -55.53
C GLN A 562 -29.45 -18.16 -55.24
N GLY A 563 -30.62 -18.02 -55.83
CA GLY A 563 -31.72 -18.90 -55.54
C GLY A 563 -33.00 -18.50 -56.26
N ASN A 564 -34.15 -18.85 -55.71
CA ASN A 564 -35.45 -18.51 -56.26
C ASN A 564 -36.48 -18.31 -55.16
N ASN A 565 -37.54 -17.62 -55.46
CA ASN A 565 -38.73 -17.60 -54.62
C ASN A 565 -39.85 -18.31 -55.40
N PRO A 566 -40.37 -19.45 -54.89
CA PRO A 566 -41.43 -20.18 -55.58
C PRO A 566 -42.72 -19.39 -55.81
N ASP A 567 -42.97 -18.39 -54.96
CA ASP A 567 -44.18 -17.56 -54.99
C ASP A 567 -44.00 -16.27 -55.81
N PHE A 568 -42.87 -16.13 -56.48
CA PHE A 568 -42.52 -14.89 -57.19
C PHE A 568 -41.94 -15.20 -58.58
N TYR A 569 -42.55 -14.69 -59.65
CA TYR A 569 -42.17 -14.91 -61.03
C TYR A 569 -41.96 -16.39 -61.38
N ASP A 570 -42.93 -17.23 -61.04
CA ASP A 570 -42.90 -18.68 -61.32
C ASP A 570 -41.63 -19.41 -60.87
N GLY A 571 -40.99 -18.92 -59.79
CA GLY A 571 -39.75 -19.49 -59.25
C GLY A 571 -38.51 -19.24 -60.11
N TYR A 572 -38.48 -18.20 -60.93
CA TYR A 572 -37.31 -17.88 -61.74
C TYR A 572 -36.05 -17.64 -60.91
N PRO A 573 -34.86 -18.06 -61.33
CA PRO A 573 -33.62 -17.85 -60.61
C PRO A 573 -33.33 -16.36 -60.42
N VAL A 574 -33.03 -15.94 -59.20
CA VAL A 574 -32.76 -14.55 -58.81
C VAL A 574 -31.43 -14.44 -58.12
N HIS A 575 -30.66 -13.40 -58.43
CA HIS A 575 -29.46 -13.00 -57.74
C HIS A 575 -29.75 -11.76 -56.91
N LEU A 576 -29.63 -11.87 -55.60
CA LEU A 576 -29.88 -10.77 -54.68
C LEU A 576 -28.59 -10.30 -54.00
N ARG A 577 -28.47 -8.99 -53.83
CA ARG A 577 -27.43 -8.38 -52.98
C ARG A 577 -28.11 -7.62 -51.85
N LEU A 578 -27.74 -7.95 -50.63
CA LEU A 578 -28.26 -7.31 -49.43
C LEU A 578 -27.12 -6.61 -48.71
N ASN A 579 -27.35 -5.36 -48.31
CA ASN A 579 -26.45 -4.63 -47.44
C ASN A 579 -27.17 -4.45 -46.11
N ILE A 580 -26.62 -5.05 -45.07
CA ILE A 580 -27.14 -5.02 -43.73
C ILE A 580 -26.11 -4.29 -42.88
N GLY A 581 -26.53 -3.34 -42.07
CA GLY A 581 -25.63 -2.61 -41.17
C GLY A 581 -26.38 -2.13 -39.96
N GLY A 582 -25.66 -1.97 -38.88
CA GLY A 582 -26.20 -1.51 -37.61
C GLY A 582 -25.09 -1.36 -36.58
N ASN A 583 -25.49 -1.10 -35.35
CA ASN A 583 -24.59 -1.04 -34.23
C ASN A 583 -24.97 -2.13 -33.21
N LEU A 584 -24.03 -3.03 -32.92
CA LEU A 584 -24.17 -4.00 -31.86
C LEU A 584 -23.71 -3.34 -30.53
N PRO A 585 -24.62 -3.13 -29.58
CA PRO A 585 -24.25 -2.49 -28.34
C PRO A 585 -23.19 -3.30 -27.64
N GLY A 586 -22.00 -2.72 -27.51
CA GLY A 586 -21.00 -2.98 -26.49
C GLY A 586 -20.46 -4.38 -26.23
N MET A 587 -20.93 -5.41 -26.96
CA MET A 587 -20.61 -6.82 -26.68
C MET A 587 -19.12 -7.15 -26.67
N PHE A 588 -18.30 -6.36 -27.38
CA PHE A 588 -16.86 -6.57 -27.48
C PHE A 588 -16.04 -5.39 -26.96
N ARG A 589 -16.68 -4.35 -26.43
CA ARG A 589 -16.01 -3.09 -26.04
C ARG A 589 -15.03 -3.22 -24.88
N ALA A 590 -15.17 -4.21 -24.07
CA ALA A 590 -14.33 -4.38 -22.90
C ALA A 590 -13.82 -5.82 -22.70
N ALA A 591 -14.12 -6.69 -23.65
CA ALA A 591 -13.59 -8.02 -23.61
C ALA A 591 -12.09 -7.98 -23.89
N LEU A 592 -11.30 -8.10 -22.82
CA LEU A 592 -9.92 -8.56 -22.85
C LEU A 592 -8.88 -7.54 -23.36
N PHE A 593 -8.24 -6.90 -22.39
CA PHE A 593 -6.90 -6.32 -22.51
C PHE A 593 -6.78 -5.06 -23.36
N SER A 594 -6.88 -3.90 -22.75
CA SER A 594 -6.07 -2.79 -23.25
C SER A 594 -4.61 -3.28 -23.26
N GLY A 595 -3.99 -3.37 -24.43
CA GLY A 595 -2.60 -3.82 -24.57
C GLY A 595 -1.58 -2.97 -23.81
N ASP A 596 -2.05 -2.01 -23.04
CA ASP A 596 -1.33 -1.08 -22.17
C ASP A 596 -1.42 -1.45 -20.68
N PHE A 597 -1.93 -2.65 -20.35
CA PHE A 597 -2.12 -3.05 -18.95
C PHE A 597 -0.81 -2.97 -18.15
N SER A 598 0.30 -3.45 -18.72
CA SER A 598 1.61 -3.33 -18.09
C SER A 598 2.12 -1.88 -18.07
N ARG A 599 1.95 -1.12 -19.15
CA ARG A 599 2.31 0.30 -19.21
C ARG A 599 1.42 1.15 -18.30
N HIS A 600 0.13 0.88 -18.26
CA HIS A 600 -0.82 1.63 -17.45
C HIS A 600 -0.59 1.39 -15.94
N ILE A 601 -0.39 0.14 -15.52
CA ILE A 601 0.00 -0.18 -14.13
C ILE A 601 1.38 0.40 -13.82
N LEU A 602 2.37 0.27 -14.71
CA LEU A 602 3.70 0.81 -14.51
C LEU A 602 3.72 2.33 -14.49
N GLN A 603 3.00 2.96 -15.40
CA GLN A 603 2.87 4.41 -15.47
C GLN A 603 2.08 4.95 -14.28
N GLN A 604 1.07 4.23 -13.80
CA GLN A 604 0.34 4.56 -12.59
C GLN A 604 1.17 4.36 -11.32
N LEU A 605 1.97 3.30 -11.24
CA LEU A 605 2.91 3.10 -10.14
C LEU A 605 4.09 4.08 -10.18
N GLN A 606 4.60 4.42 -11.37
CA GLN A 606 5.69 5.39 -11.54
C GLN A 606 5.22 6.83 -11.44
N THR A 607 4.02 7.15 -11.88
CA THR A 607 3.44 8.49 -11.85
C THR A 607 2.53 8.73 -10.65
N GLY A 608 2.22 7.70 -9.87
CA GLY A 608 1.25 7.76 -8.77
C GLY A 608 -0.18 8.02 -9.26
N LYS A 609 -0.45 7.83 -10.54
CA LYS A 609 -1.79 7.98 -11.14
C LYS A 609 -2.41 6.60 -11.31
N LEU A 610 -3.02 6.08 -10.25
CA LEU A 610 -4.15 5.17 -10.38
C LEU A 610 -5.39 6.05 -10.55
N GLN A 611 -5.85 6.23 -11.76
CA GLN A 611 -7.15 6.88 -12.01
C GLN A 611 -8.29 5.96 -11.61
#